data_9f1ba846d3543fbceae55b878aeae471
#
_entry.id   9f1ba846d3543fbceae55b878aeae471
#
_cell.length_a   1.000
_cell.length_b   1.000
_cell.length_c   1.000
_cell.angle_alpha   90.00
_cell.angle_beta   90.00
_cell.angle_gamma   90.00
#
_symmetry.space_group_name_H-M   'P 1'
#
loop_
_entity.id
_entity.type
_entity.pdbx_description
1 polymer ?
#
loop_
_entity_poly.entity_id
_entity_poly.type
_entity_poly.pdbx_seq_one_letter_code
_entity_poly.pdbx_strand_id
1 'polypeptide(L)'
;MNIESNNFPNEFTKIFKYTKSDLTSFSELSGDFNPLHLDQSYAKLLGFKDQVAYGALTIAYLSNIVGMHIPGEGALWSDLRIKWHKPIYPDTSVTFKARITHTSQTTNSIQLEITGHTSRTNDLLFTSNSIVLI
;
A
#
# COMPACT_ATOMS: atom_id res chain seq x y z
N MET A 1 6.54 -20.18 -13.01
CA MET A 1 6.82 -20.66 -11.64
C MET A 1 5.61 -21.46 -11.15
N ASN A 2 5.84 -22.48 -10.33
CA ASN A 2 4.75 -23.27 -9.74
C ASN A 2 4.67 -22.93 -8.25
N ILE A 3 3.47 -22.73 -7.71
CA ILE A 3 3.24 -22.43 -6.28
C ILE A 3 3.91 -23.45 -5.37
N GLU A 4 3.95 -24.72 -5.74
CA GLU A 4 4.57 -25.77 -4.95
C GLU A 4 6.10 -25.65 -4.81
N SER A 5 6.75 -24.93 -5.72
CA SER A 5 8.21 -24.73 -5.70
C SER A 5 8.62 -23.40 -5.10
N ASN A 6 7.67 -22.54 -4.75
CA ASN A 6 7.94 -21.19 -4.26
C ASN A 6 8.07 -21.14 -2.73
N ASN A 7 9.25 -20.74 -2.30
CA ASN A 7 9.58 -20.60 -0.89
C ASN A 7 9.44 -19.14 -0.46
N PHE A 8 8.20 -18.62 -0.45
CA PHE A 8 7.91 -17.29 0.07
C PHE A 8 7.12 -17.38 1.39
N PRO A 9 7.22 -16.36 2.26
CA PRO A 9 6.54 -16.40 3.55
C PRO A 9 5.02 -16.31 3.40
N ASN A 10 4.28 -16.83 4.39
CA ASN A 10 2.81 -16.67 4.46
C ASN A 10 2.39 -15.30 5.00
N GLU A 11 3.28 -14.65 5.73
CA GLU A 11 3.09 -13.34 6.34
C GLU A 11 4.33 -12.47 6.17
N PHE A 12 4.11 -11.16 6.05
CA PHE A 12 5.20 -10.19 5.94
C PHE A 12 4.74 -8.86 6.53
N THR A 13 5.63 -8.19 7.24
CA THR A 13 5.36 -6.88 7.85
C THR A 13 6.47 -5.91 7.47
N LYS A 14 6.09 -4.70 7.05
CA LYS A 14 7.03 -3.61 6.74
C LYS A 14 6.44 -2.27 7.16
N ILE A 15 7.30 -1.38 7.62
CA ILE A 15 6.94 -0.01 7.95
C ILE A 15 7.33 0.90 6.80
N PHE A 16 6.39 1.72 6.34
CA PHE A 16 6.64 2.81 5.40
C PHE A 16 6.34 4.14 6.08
N LYS A 17 7.22 5.10 5.92
CA LYS A 17 6.99 6.47 6.36
C LYS A 17 6.55 7.31 5.15
N TYR A 18 5.37 7.90 5.23
CA TYR A 18 4.86 8.81 4.21
C TYR A 18 5.52 10.18 4.42
N THR A 19 6.45 10.55 3.55
CA THR A 19 7.17 11.83 3.65
C THR A 19 6.60 12.87 2.70
N LYS A 20 6.79 14.16 2.98
CA LYS A 20 6.44 15.22 2.02
C LYS A 20 7.21 15.08 0.71
N SER A 21 8.45 14.60 0.78
CA SER A 21 9.27 14.30 -0.41
C SER A 21 8.62 13.23 -1.29
N ASP A 22 8.03 12.19 -0.70
CA ASP A 22 7.30 11.15 -1.45
C ASP A 22 6.05 11.73 -2.13
N LEU A 23 5.33 12.64 -1.47
CA LEU A 23 4.18 13.32 -2.08
C LEU A 23 4.62 14.15 -3.28
N THR A 24 5.69 14.90 -3.16
CA THR A 24 6.26 15.69 -4.26
C THR A 24 6.69 14.80 -5.43
N SER A 25 7.42 13.73 -5.16
CA SER A 25 7.85 12.77 -6.18
C SER A 25 6.66 12.12 -6.88
N PHE A 26 5.61 11.76 -6.13
CA PHE A 26 4.40 11.20 -6.71
C PHE A 26 3.67 12.19 -7.60
N SER A 27 3.59 13.47 -7.21
CA SER A 27 2.97 14.52 -8.02
C SER A 27 3.68 14.68 -9.38
N GLU A 28 5.00 14.65 -9.38
CA GLU A 28 5.81 14.77 -10.60
C GLU A 28 5.66 13.53 -11.48
N LEU A 29 5.67 12.35 -10.91
CA LEU A 29 5.50 11.09 -11.64
C LEU A 29 4.10 10.96 -12.25
N SER A 30 3.06 11.26 -11.47
CA SER A 30 1.66 11.05 -11.86
C SER A 30 1.05 12.21 -12.64
N GLY A 31 1.58 13.43 -12.47
CA GLY A 31 0.95 14.66 -12.95
C GLY A 31 -0.26 15.10 -12.13
N ASP A 32 -0.49 14.48 -10.97
CA ASP A 32 -1.55 14.87 -10.05
C ASP A 32 -1.04 15.94 -9.08
N PHE A 33 -1.35 17.20 -9.37
CA PHE A 33 -1.00 18.36 -8.57
C PHE A 33 -2.19 18.88 -7.76
N ASN A 34 -3.13 18.04 -7.38
CA ASN A 34 -4.25 18.42 -6.54
C ASN A 34 -3.73 19.05 -5.24
N PRO A 35 -4.09 20.31 -4.94
CA PRO A 35 -3.57 21.03 -3.78
C PRO A 35 -3.90 20.39 -2.42
N LEU A 36 -4.89 19.50 -2.37
CA LEU A 36 -5.16 18.71 -1.17
C LEU A 36 -3.92 17.95 -0.67
N HIS A 37 -3.07 17.51 -1.60
CA HIS A 37 -1.87 16.72 -1.28
C HIS A 37 -0.59 17.55 -1.13
N LEU A 38 -0.59 18.80 -1.60
CA LEU A 38 0.61 19.60 -1.74
C LEU A 38 0.59 20.92 -0.94
N ASP A 39 -0.58 21.38 -0.54
CA ASP A 39 -0.78 22.66 0.14
C ASP A 39 -1.48 22.46 1.49
N GLN A 40 -0.72 22.66 2.56
CA GLN A 40 -1.23 22.52 3.92
C GLN A 40 -2.39 23.49 4.21
N SER A 41 -2.29 24.72 3.76
CA SER A 41 -3.33 25.74 3.99
C SER A 41 -4.63 25.36 3.28
N TYR A 42 -4.53 24.85 2.05
CA TYR A 42 -5.68 24.35 1.30
C TYR A 42 -6.34 23.17 2.01
N ALA A 43 -5.54 22.19 2.43
CA ALA A 43 -6.05 21.01 3.15
C ALA A 43 -6.77 21.40 4.45
N LYS A 44 -6.23 22.36 5.19
CA LYS A 44 -6.85 22.88 6.42
C LYS A 44 -8.18 23.59 6.16
N LEU A 45 -8.30 24.32 5.06
CA LEU A 45 -9.60 24.90 4.64
C LEU A 45 -10.67 23.84 4.40
N LEU A 46 -10.28 22.65 3.96
CA LEU A 46 -11.18 21.53 3.77
C LEU A 46 -11.43 20.70 5.04
N GLY A 47 -10.85 21.09 6.17
CA GLY A 47 -11.05 20.43 7.47
C GLY A 47 -10.05 19.33 7.82
N PHE A 48 -8.97 19.18 7.03
CA PHE A 48 -7.90 18.23 7.34
C PHE A 48 -6.82 18.87 8.21
N LYS A 49 -6.06 18.05 8.93
CA LYS A 49 -5.00 18.53 9.82
C LYS A 49 -3.77 19.03 9.06
N ASP A 50 -3.50 18.43 7.91
CA ASP A 50 -2.32 18.68 7.07
C ASP A 50 -2.63 18.23 5.66
N GLN A 51 -1.65 18.34 4.75
CA GLN A 51 -1.71 17.70 3.44
C GLN A 51 -2.13 16.23 3.61
N VAL A 52 -3.03 15.76 2.76
CA VAL A 52 -3.44 14.35 2.75
C VAL A 52 -2.56 13.59 1.77
N ALA A 53 -1.96 12.49 2.19
CA ALA A 53 -1.18 11.66 1.30
C ALA A 53 -2.04 11.10 0.16
N TYR A 54 -1.42 10.97 -1.02
CA TYR A 54 -2.08 10.33 -2.16
C TYR A 54 -2.51 8.91 -1.83
N GLY A 55 -3.76 8.55 -2.09
CA GLY A 55 -4.19 7.17 -1.97
C GLY A 55 -3.36 6.23 -2.85
N ALA A 56 -3.06 6.66 -4.08
CA ALA A 56 -2.24 5.89 -5.01
C ALA A 56 -0.78 5.70 -4.56
N LEU A 57 -0.25 6.55 -3.68
CA LEU A 57 1.06 6.34 -3.06
C LEU A 57 1.07 5.07 -2.18
N THR A 58 -0.02 4.80 -1.46
CA THR A 58 -0.21 3.53 -0.74
C THR A 58 -0.08 2.34 -1.69
N ILE A 59 -0.66 2.43 -2.88
CA ILE A 59 -0.56 1.38 -3.89
C ILE A 59 0.90 1.17 -4.34
N ALA A 60 1.68 2.23 -4.46
CA ALA A 60 3.11 2.13 -4.74
C ALA A 60 3.87 1.35 -3.65
N TYR A 61 3.54 1.57 -2.38
CA TYR A 61 4.13 0.81 -1.27
C TYR A 61 3.65 -0.64 -1.24
N LEU A 62 2.39 -0.90 -1.55
CA LEU A 62 1.88 -2.26 -1.75
C LEU A 62 2.65 -2.98 -2.86
N SER A 63 2.98 -2.27 -3.94
CA SER A 63 3.78 -2.81 -5.05
C SER A 63 5.17 -3.25 -4.57
N ASN A 64 5.81 -2.52 -3.67
CA ASN A 64 7.07 -2.95 -3.06
C ASN A 64 6.90 -4.29 -2.34
N ILE A 65 5.85 -4.43 -1.54
CA ILE A 65 5.60 -5.67 -0.79
C ILE A 65 5.37 -6.85 -1.73
N VAL A 66 4.47 -6.67 -2.71
CA VAL A 66 4.11 -7.73 -3.67
C VAL A 66 5.30 -8.12 -4.54
N GLY A 67 6.01 -7.16 -5.09
CA GLY A 67 7.08 -7.40 -6.06
C GLY A 67 8.40 -7.84 -5.45
N MET A 68 8.65 -7.52 -4.17
CA MET A 68 9.95 -7.77 -3.55
C MET A 68 9.91 -8.78 -2.40
N HIS A 69 8.73 -9.04 -1.80
CA HIS A 69 8.68 -9.79 -0.55
C HIS A 69 7.67 -10.93 -0.53
N ILE A 70 6.43 -10.68 -0.92
CA ILE A 70 5.35 -11.67 -0.81
C ILE A 70 4.34 -11.55 -1.98
N PRO A 71 4.43 -12.36 -3.02
CA PRO A 71 5.35 -13.47 -3.23
C PRO A 71 6.77 -13.05 -3.63
N GLY A 72 6.99 -11.83 -4.17
CA GLY A 72 8.28 -11.33 -4.57
C GLY A 72 8.54 -11.43 -6.08
N GLU A 73 9.79 -11.67 -6.45
CA GLU A 73 10.26 -11.67 -7.84
C GLU A 73 9.41 -12.56 -8.75
N GLY A 74 9.02 -12.02 -9.90
CA GLY A 74 8.17 -12.71 -10.88
C GLY A 74 6.67 -12.56 -10.65
N ALA A 75 6.26 -11.97 -9.53
CA ALA A 75 4.85 -11.74 -9.23
C ALA A 75 4.19 -10.81 -10.25
N LEU A 76 3.04 -11.22 -10.76
CA LEU A 76 2.20 -10.36 -11.59
C LEU A 76 0.90 -10.03 -10.85
N TRP A 77 0.75 -8.76 -10.51
CA TRP A 77 -0.44 -8.26 -9.81
C TRP A 77 -1.63 -8.17 -10.78
N SER A 78 -2.66 -9.00 -10.60
CA SER A 78 -3.78 -9.07 -11.53
C SER A 78 -5.05 -8.39 -11.05
N ASP A 79 -5.24 -8.27 -9.73
CA ASP A 79 -6.43 -7.64 -9.15
C ASP A 79 -6.07 -6.95 -7.83
N LEU A 80 -6.63 -5.79 -7.60
CA LEU A 80 -6.51 -5.04 -6.36
C LEU A 80 -7.83 -4.38 -6.00
N ARG A 81 -8.27 -4.65 -4.77
CA ARG A 81 -9.33 -3.88 -4.11
C ARG A 81 -8.73 -3.24 -2.86
N ILE A 82 -8.85 -1.92 -2.74
CA ILE A 82 -8.39 -1.18 -1.58
C ILE A 82 -9.47 -0.24 -1.07
N LYS A 83 -9.56 -0.13 0.26
CA LYS A 83 -10.43 0.81 0.95
C LYS A 83 -9.61 1.60 1.95
N TRP A 84 -9.64 2.92 1.82
CA TRP A 84 -9.06 3.84 2.80
C TRP A 84 -10.13 4.19 3.84
N HIS A 85 -9.79 3.99 5.12
CA HIS A 85 -10.68 4.25 6.25
C HIS A 85 -10.44 5.62 6.87
N LYS A 86 -9.20 6.11 6.81
CA LYS A 86 -8.77 7.40 7.35
C LYS A 86 -7.76 8.07 6.43
N PRO A 87 -7.70 9.42 6.41
CA PRO A 87 -6.63 10.11 5.71
C PRO A 87 -5.27 9.77 6.34
N ILE A 88 -4.25 9.69 5.50
CA ILE A 88 -2.87 9.48 5.93
C ILE A 88 -2.14 10.81 5.75
N TYR A 89 -1.44 11.25 6.80
CA TYR A 89 -0.72 12.51 6.80
C TYR A 89 0.79 12.33 6.58
N PRO A 90 1.50 13.34 6.06
CA PRO A 90 2.95 13.31 5.98
C PRO A 90 3.60 13.04 7.34
N ASP A 91 4.80 12.46 7.29
CA ASP A 91 5.60 12.08 8.47
C ASP A 91 4.94 11.04 9.39
N THR A 92 3.93 10.36 8.89
CA THR A 92 3.30 9.23 9.56
C THR A 92 4.00 7.93 9.16
N SER A 93 4.41 7.15 10.15
CA SER A 93 4.86 5.78 9.95
C SER A 93 3.68 4.83 9.97
N VAL A 94 3.57 4.01 8.94
CA VAL A 94 2.48 3.06 8.75
C VAL A 94 3.03 1.64 8.69
N THR A 95 2.53 0.78 9.54
CA THR A 95 2.85 -0.65 9.53
C THR A 95 1.93 -1.36 8.55
N PHE A 96 2.52 -1.92 7.50
CA PHE A 96 1.83 -2.75 6.51
C PHE A 96 1.97 -4.22 6.91
N LYS A 97 0.86 -4.89 7.08
CA LYS A 97 0.80 -6.33 7.40
C LYS A 97 0.19 -7.08 6.24
N ALA A 98 0.97 -7.96 5.64
CA ALA A 98 0.58 -8.79 4.51
C ALA A 98 0.38 -10.24 4.96
N ARG A 99 -0.67 -10.88 4.47
CA ARG A 99 -1.01 -12.27 4.78
C ARG A 99 -1.61 -12.95 3.55
N ILE A 100 -1.12 -14.14 3.23
CA ILE A 100 -1.75 -15.00 2.21
C ILE A 100 -3.01 -15.60 2.81
N THR A 101 -4.15 -15.39 2.17
CA THR A 101 -5.45 -15.90 2.62
C THR A 101 -5.87 -17.14 1.84
N HIS A 102 -5.38 -17.29 0.62
CA HIS A 102 -5.69 -18.45 -0.23
C HIS A 102 -4.60 -18.65 -1.28
N THR A 103 -4.37 -19.91 -1.65
CA THR A 103 -3.52 -20.29 -2.77
C THR A 103 -4.30 -21.19 -3.72
N SER A 104 -4.12 -20.97 -5.02
CA SER A 104 -4.74 -21.79 -6.08
C SER A 104 -3.68 -22.34 -7.01
N GLN A 105 -3.51 -23.65 -7.00
CA GLN A 105 -2.64 -24.34 -7.93
C GLN A 105 -3.20 -24.29 -9.36
N THR A 106 -4.53 -24.39 -9.50
CA THR A 106 -5.20 -24.38 -10.80
C THR A 106 -4.94 -23.10 -11.58
N THR A 107 -4.97 -21.94 -10.91
CA THR A 107 -4.73 -20.64 -11.53
C THR A 107 -3.32 -20.10 -11.30
N ASN A 108 -2.49 -20.86 -10.58
CA ASN A 108 -1.15 -20.46 -10.17
C ASN A 108 -1.15 -19.04 -9.54
N SER A 109 -2.00 -18.84 -8.56
CA SER A 109 -2.22 -17.54 -7.93
C SER A 109 -2.33 -17.63 -6.43
N ILE A 110 -2.07 -16.49 -5.77
CA ILE A 110 -2.34 -16.29 -4.35
C ILE A 110 -3.35 -15.16 -4.18
N GLN A 111 -4.15 -15.26 -3.13
CA GLN A 111 -4.91 -14.13 -2.59
C GLN A 111 -4.15 -13.56 -1.41
N LEU A 112 -3.98 -12.25 -1.43
CA LEU A 112 -3.16 -11.53 -0.46
C LEU A 112 -3.99 -10.42 0.19
N GLU A 113 -4.06 -10.45 1.51
CA GLU A 113 -4.62 -9.36 2.30
C GLU A 113 -3.47 -8.50 2.83
N ILE A 114 -3.54 -7.18 2.62
CA ILE A 114 -2.60 -6.23 3.22
C ILE A 114 -3.39 -5.14 3.90
N THR A 115 -3.10 -4.91 5.17
CA THR A 115 -3.69 -3.84 5.98
C THR A 115 -2.62 -2.86 6.41
N GLY A 116 -2.99 -1.59 6.57
CA GLY A 116 -2.11 -0.54 7.06
C GLY A 116 -2.64 0.06 8.36
N HIS A 117 -1.76 0.17 9.33
CA HIS A 117 -2.06 0.76 10.64
C HIS A 117 -1.02 1.81 10.99
N THR A 118 -1.43 2.88 11.66
CA THR A 118 -0.43 3.79 12.25
C THR A 118 0.48 2.99 13.19
N SER A 119 1.79 3.12 13.02
CA SER A 119 2.75 2.37 13.83
C SER A 119 2.67 2.76 15.31
N ARG A 120 2.32 4.02 15.59
CA ARG A 120 2.28 4.56 16.95
C ARG A 120 1.03 4.17 17.72
N THR A 121 -0.16 4.25 17.10
CA THR A 121 -1.46 4.08 17.78
C THR A 121 -2.21 2.84 17.33
N ASN A 122 -1.72 2.16 16.30
CA ASN A 122 -2.36 0.99 15.69
C ASN A 122 -3.75 1.27 15.10
N ASP A 123 -4.03 2.52 14.71
CA ASP A 123 -5.28 2.88 14.03
C ASP A 123 -5.29 2.29 12.62
N LEU A 124 -6.38 1.65 12.23
CA LEU A 124 -6.57 1.12 10.89
C LEU A 124 -6.74 2.26 9.89
N LEU A 125 -5.85 2.31 8.89
CA LEU A 125 -5.84 3.33 7.84
C LEU A 125 -6.43 2.84 6.53
N PHE A 126 -6.09 1.62 6.13
CA PHE A 126 -6.62 0.99 4.92
C PHE A 126 -6.66 -0.52 5.05
N THR A 127 -7.51 -1.14 4.24
CA THR A 127 -7.55 -2.57 3.98
C THR A 127 -7.45 -2.82 2.49
N SER A 128 -6.78 -3.90 2.10
CA SER A 128 -6.69 -4.29 0.71
C SER A 128 -6.72 -5.80 0.52
N ASN A 129 -7.22 -6.22 -0.63
CA ASN A 129 -7.19 -7.60 -1.09
C ASN A 129 -6.70 -7.64 -2.54
N SER A 130 -5.83 -8.56 -2.83
CA SER A 130 -5.20 -8.72 -4.13
C SER A 130 -5.25 -10.15 -4.62
N ILE A 131 -5.25 -10.31 -5.94
CA ILE A 131 -4.91 -11.57 -6.61
C ILE A 131 -3.59 -11.34 -7.32
N VAL A 132 -2.62 -12.20 -7.03
CA VAL A 132 -1.28 -12.16 -7.60
C VAL A 132 -0.99 -13.48 -8.28
N LEU A 133 -0.62 -13.42 -9.55
CA LEU A 133 -0.17 -14.57 -10.35
C LEU A 133 1.32 -14.79 -10.10
N ILE A 134 1.71 -16.05 -10.08
CA ILE A 134 3.09 -16.46 -9.79
C ILE A 134 3.69 -17.20 -10.98
#